data_dff2a3d85d8530940557f5551563b9ef
#
_entry.id   dff2a3d85d8530940557f5551563b9ef
#
_cell.length_a   1.000
_cell.length_b   1.000
_cell.length_c   1.000
_cell.angle_alpha   90.00
_cell.angle_beta   90.00
_cell.angle_gamma   90.00
#
_symmetry.space_group_name_H-M   'P 1'
#
loop_
_entity.id
_entity.type
_entity.pdbx_description
1 polymer ?
#
loop_
_entity_poly.entity_id
_entity_poly.type
_entity_poly.pdbx_seq_one_letter_code
_entity_poly.pdbx_strand_id
1 'polypeptide(L)'
;MNSTDLYEIQKLLYLYCERLDQGDFPGMAELFRHARFVTPGDAPAAVCDPAAIVEMYRNYTRIYPHTGTPGTKHVVANPIIDLAADGMSASCRSYIVVFQGIEDFALQPIIAGRNLDRFEKVDGQWRYTERQICTEHYGDLSRHMLREFGPGSAAAPAAPK
;
A
#
# COMPACT_ATOMS: atom_id res chain seq x y z
N MET A 1 -13.99 -21.18 10.33
CA MET A 1 -13.51 -19.89 9.73
C MET A 1 -14.58 -18.85 10.07
N ASN A 2 -14.23 -17.81 10.81
CA ASN A 2 -15.20 -16.76 11.16
C ASN A 2 -15.23 -15.72 10.03
N SER A 3 -16.38 -15.53 9.40
CA SER A 3 -16.56 -14.54 8.31
C SER A 3 -16.22 -13.12 8.76
N THR A 4 -16.37 -12.82 10.04
CA THR A 4 -16.03 -11.52 10.63
C THR A 4 -14.52 -11.25 10.55
N ASP A 5 -13.67 -12.23 10.82
CA ASP A 5 -12.21 -12.07 10.76
C ASP A 5 -11.73 -11.76 9.34
N LEU A 6 -12.27 -12.46 8.34
CA LEU A 6 -11.94 -12.17 6.94
C LEU A 6 -12.34 -10.76 6.53
N TYR A 7 -13.54 -10.32 6.93
CA TYR A 7 -14.02 -8.98 6.65
C TYR A 7 -13.15 -7.90 7.32
N GLU A 8 -12.79 -8.09 8.60
CA GLU A 8 -11.93 -7.12 9.30
C GLU A 8 -10.54 -6.99 8.66
N ILE A 9 -9.94 -8.09 8.20
CA ILE A 9 -8.68 -8.06 7.46
C ILE A 9 -8.87 -7.36 6.11
N GLN A 10 -9.91 -7.69 5.34
CA GLN A 10 -10.22 -7.02 4.08
C GLN A 10 -10.42 -5.52 4.26
N LYS A 11 -11.11 -5.11 5.34
CA LYS A 11 -11.31 -3.70 5.66
C LYS A 11 -9.99 -2.95 5.84
N LEU A 12 -8.97 -3.56 6.45
CA LEU A 12 -7.63 -2.96 6.57
C LEU A 12 -7.00 -2.73 5.19
N LEU A 13 -7.15 -3.69 4.25
CA LEU A 13 -6.65 -3.53 2.88
C LEU A 13 -7.35 -2.35 2.17
N TYR A 14 -8.64 -2.21 2.33
CA TYR A 14 -9.45 -1.16 1.68
C TYR A 14 -9.20 0.22 2.30
N LEU A 15 -9.07 0.31 3.63
CA LEU A 15 -8.72 1.55 4.33
C LEU A 15 -7.36 2.12 3.89
N TYR A 16 -6.38 1.24 3.63
CA TYR A 16 -5.10 1.67 3.08
C TYR A 16 -5.29 2.38 1.74
N CYS A 17 -6.02 1.78 0.81
CA CYS A 17 -6.29 2.36 -0.50
C CYS A 17 -7.08 3.66 -0.41
N GLU A 18 -8.16 3.66 0.36
CA GLU A 18 -9.04 4.83 0.52
C GLU A 18 -8.27 6.03 1.06
N ARG A 19 -7.48 5.85 2.13
CA ARG A 19 -6.70 6.93 2.74
C ARG A 19 -5.63 7.48 1.82
N LEU A 20 -4.94 6.62 1.07
CA LEU A 20 -3.99 7.06 0.05
C LEU A 20 -4.66 7.93 -1.02
N ASP A 21 -5.79 7.48 -1.55
CA ASP A 21 -6.52 8.18 -2.60
C ASP A 21 -7.12 9.51 -2.12
N GLN A 22 -7.35 9.63 -0.82
CA GLN A 22 -7.78 10.88 -0.17
C GLN A 22 -6.61 11.82 0.17
N GLY A 23 -5.35 11.36 0.04
CA GLY A 23 -4.17 12.10 0.47
C GLY A 23 -3.97 12.11 2.00
N ASP A 24 -4.73 11.27 2.73
CA ASP A 24 -4.59 11.09 4.18
C ASP A 24 -3.41 10.16 4.52
N PHE A 25 -2.19 10.64 4.25
CA PHE A 25 -0.98 9.89 4.57
C PHE A 25 -0.81 9.62 6.06
N PRO A 26 -1.13 10.54 6.98
CA PRO A 26 -1.09 10.26 8.42
C PRO A 26 -2.03 9.12 8.82
N GLY A 27 -3.29 9.17 8.40
CA GLY A 27 -4.25 8.11 8.70
C GLY A 27 -3.86 6.77 8.07
N MET A 28 -3.33 6.77 6.85
CA MET A 28 -2.82 5.57 6.21
C MET A 28 -1.65 4.97 6.97
N ALA A 29 -0.66 5.78 7.35
CA ALA A 29 0.53 5.33 8.07
C ALA A 29 0.20 4.76 9.45
N GLU A 30 -0.85 5.27 10.10
CA GLU A 30 -1.33 4.77 11.38
C GLU A 30 -1.78 3.31 11.37
N LEU A 31 -2.21 2.78 10.21
CA LEU A 31 -2.51 1.37 10.04
C LEU A 31 -1.28 0.47 10.29
N PHE A 32 -0.08 1.03 10.13
CA PHE A 32 1.21 0.34 10.24
C PHE A 32 1.98 0.68 11.53
N ARG A 33 1.33 1.27 12.53
CA ARG A 33 1.94 1.62 13.82
C ARG A 33 2.66 0.46 14.50
N HIS A 34 2.21 -0.77 14.27
CA HIS A 34 2.77 -2.00 14.85
C HIS A 34 3.42 -2.90 13.79
N ALA A 35 3.67 -2.37 12.60
CA ALA A 35 4.10 -3.15 11.46
C ALA A 35 5.48 -2.79 10.94
N ARG A 36 6.09 -3.74 10.25
CA ARG A 36 7.22 -3.53 9.35
C ARG A 36 6.67 -3.19 7.96
N PHE A 37 6.95 -1.98 7.48
CA PHE A 37 6.52 -1.50 6.17
C PHE A 37 7.69 -1.47 5.19
N VAL A 38 7.60 -2.26 4.13
CA VAL A 38 8.64 -2.45 3.13
C VAL A 38 8.15 -1.94 1.78
N THR A 39 8.88 -1.02 1.21
CA THR A 39 8.63 -0.50 -0.14
C THR A 39 9.62 -1.08 -1.15
N PRO A 40 9.34 -0.98 -2.46
CA PRO A 40 10.31 -1.31 -3.49
C PRO A 40 11.59 -0.48 -3.35
N GLY A 41 12.73 -1.08 -3.66
CA GLY A 41 14.03 -0.43 -3.67
C GLY A 41 14.89 -0.68 -2.45
N ASP A 42 15.98 0.09 -2.35
CA ASP A 42 16.98 -0.04 -1.29
C ASP A 42 16.64 0.79 -0.04
N ALA A 43 15.47 1.42 -0.02
CA ALA A 43 15.04 2.18 1.15
C ALA A 43 14.88 1.24 2.36
N PRO A 44 15.39 1.61 3.54
CA PRO A 44 15.18 0.81 4.74
C PRO A 44 13.70 0.70 5.06
N ALA A 45 13.29 -0.48 5.55
CA ALA A 45 11.92 -0.67 6.01
C ALA A 45 11.61 0.26 7.19
N ALA A 46 10.44 0.90 7.19
CA ALA A 46 9.92 1.56 8.37
C ALA A 46 9.37 0.50 9.34
N VAL A 47 9.86 0.48 10.56
CA VAL A 47 9.46 -0.50 11.58
C VAL A 47 8.78 0.23 12.72
N CYS A 48 7.48 0.02 12.87
CA CYS A 48 6.65 0.68 13.89
C CYS A 48 6.82 2.22 13.89
N ASP A 49 6.99 2.79 12.70
CA ASP A 49 7.30 4.22 12.52
C ASP A 49 6.36 4.86 11.49
N PRO A 50 5.14 5.25 11.89
CA PRO A 50 4.22 5.97 11.01
C PRO A 50 4.78 7.28 10.46
N ALA A 51 5.62 7.98 11.22
CA ALA A 51 6.19 9.26 10.78
C ALA A 51 7.13 9.08 9.58
N ALA A 52 7.99 8.04 9.60
CA ALA A 52 8.84 7.70 8.46
C ALA A 52 8.02 7.33 7.21
N ILE A 53 6.90 6.62 7.39
CA ILE A 53 5.98 6.29 6.27
C ILE A 53 5.37 7.56 5.69
N VAL A 54 4.88 8.48 6.52
CA VAL A 54 4.32 9.77 6.07
C VAL A 54 5.35 10.58 5.29
N GLU A 55 6.58 10.68 5.82
CA GLU A 55 7.67 11.41 5.17
C GLU A 55 7.99 10.81 3.80
N MET A 56 8.09 9.49 3.71
CA MET A 56 8.32 8.79 2.46
C MET A 56 7.24 9.13 1.43
N TYR A 57 5.95 9.01 1.77
CA TYR A 57 4.87 9.32 0.83
C TYR A 57 4.89 10.79 0.39
N ARG A 58 5.13 11.74 1.29
CA ARG A 58 5.26 13.17 0.97
C ARG A 58 6.43 13.46 0.03
N ASN A 59 7.52 12.72 0.15
CA ASN A 59 8.70 12.90 -0.69
C ASN A 59 8.55 12.32 -2.10
N TYR A 60 7.65 11.37 -2.30
CA TYR A 60 7.50 10.66 -3.57
C TYR A 60 6.17 10.93 -4.28
N THR A 61 5.08 11.16 -3.56
CA THR A 61 3.74 11.25 -4.13
C THR A 61 3.30 12.70 -4.31
N ARG A 62 2.91 13.04 -5.53
CA ARG A 62 2.35 14.35 -5.85
C ARG A 62 0.92 14.48 -5.33
N ILE A 63 0.67 15.53 -4.57
CA ILE A 63 -0.67 15.96 -4.16
C ILE A 63 -1.05 17.20 -4.98
N TYR A 64 -2.23 17.18 -5.55
CA TYR A 64 -2.77 18.29 -6.34
C TYR A 64 -3.48 19.29 -5.41
N PRO A 65 -3.02 20.58 -5.34
CA PRO A 65 -3.52 21.53 -4.34
C PRO A 65 -5.02 21.81 -4.43
N HIS A 66 -5.59 21.74 -5.64
CA HIS A 66 -7.01 22.04 -5.87
C HIS A 66 -7.96 20.94 -5.39
N THR A 67 -7.47 19.69 -5.24
CA THR A 67 -8.25 18.56 -4.73
C THR A 67 -7.78 18.08 -3.36
N GLY A 68 -6.53 18.37 -2.98
CA GLY A 68 -5.88 17.80 -1.80
C GLY A 68 -5.53 16.31 -1.94
N THR A 69 -5.63 15.74 -3.14
CA THR A 69 -5.46 14.31 -3.41
C THR A 69 -4.40 14.04 -4.48
N PRO A 70 -3.89 12.80 -4.60
CA PRO A 70 -2.97 12.43 -5.68
C PRO A 70 -3.67 12.19 -7.04
N GLY A 71 -5.00 12.28 -7.11
CA GLY A 71 -5.75 11.96 -8.32
C GLY A 71 -5.74 10.48 -8.69
N THR A 72 -5.55 9.60 -7.71
CA THR A 72 -5.42 8.14 -7.90
C THR A 72 -6.66 7.38 -7.45
N LYS A 73 -6.74 6.13 -7.93
CA LYS A 73 -7.59 5.07 -7.41
C LYS A 73 -6.77 3.79 -7.26
N HIS A 74 -6.57 3.36 -6.03
CA HIS A 74 -5.95 2.09 -5.70
C HIS A 74 -7.00 0.99 -5.69
N VAL A 75 -6.78 -0.08 -6.44
CA VAL A 75 -7.68 -1.24 -6.51
C VAL A 75 -6.94 -2.47 -6.02
N VAL A 76 -7.39 -3.02 -4.89
CA VAL A 76 -6.96 -4.33 -4.41
C VAL A 76 -7.79 -5.40 -5.14
N ALA A 77 -7.11 -6.32 -5.80
CA ALA A 77 -7.75 -7.44 -6.50
C ALA A 77 -7.30 -8.78 -5.92
N ASN A 78 -8.23 -9.76 -5.99
CA ASN A 78 -8.04 -11.16 -5.56
C ASN A 78 -7.25 -11.32 -4.23
N PRO A 79 -7.69 -10.71 -3.12
CA PRO A 79 -7.07 -10.95 -1.83
C PRO A 79 -7.28 -12.41 -1.42
N ILE A 80 -6.17 -13.13 -1.25
CA ILE A 80 -6.15 -14.50 -0.72
C ILE A 80 -5.64 -14.41 0.71
N ILE A 81 -6.53 -14.65 1.65
CA ILE A 81 -6.28 -14.53 3.09
C ILE A 81 -6.20 -15.93 3.68
N ASP A 82 -5.06 -16.25 4.27
CA ASP A 82 -4.80 -17.51 4.96
C ASP A 82 -4.74 -17.25 6.48
N LEU A 83 -5.75 -17.72 7.22
CA LEU A 83 -5.80 -17.66 8.69
C LEU A 83 -4.99 -18.81 9.28
N ALA A 84 -4.18 -18.52 10.30
CA ALA A 84 -3.53 -19.56 11.08
C ALA A 84 -4.56 -20.41 11.89
N ALA A 85 -4.16 -21.61 12.26
CA ALA A 85 -5.03 -22.55 12.95
C ALA A 85 -5.50 -22.05 14.33
N ASP A 86 -4.72 -21.19 14.97
CA ASP A 86 -5.05 -20.56 16.26
C ASP A 86 -6.03 -19.38 16.12
N GLY A 87 -6.30 -18.92 14.90
CA GLY A 87 -7.16 -17.77 14.63
C GLY A 87 -6.59 -16.43 15.10
N MET A 88 -5.32 -16.37 15.47
CA MET A 88 -4.68 -15.18 16.04
C MET A 88 -3.70 -14.49 15.06
N SER A 89 -3.37 -15.13 13.96
CA SER A 89 -2.53 -14.55 12.91
C SER A 89 -3.06 -14.88 11.52
N ALA A 90 -2.69 -14.07 10.54
CA ALA A 90 -3.08 -14.25 9.15
C ALA A 90 -1.99 -13.74 8.21
N SER A 91 -1.98 -14.28 6.99
CA SER A 91 -1.27 -13.69 5.86
C SER A 91 -2.24 -13.38 4.74
N CYS A 92 -1.89 -12.38 3.92
CA CYS A 92 -2.64 -12.05 2.72
C CYS A 92 -1.67 -11.76 1.58
N ARG A 93 -1.99 -12.29 0.40
CA ARG A 93 -1.40 -11.89 -0.87
C ARG A 93 -2.49 -11.33 -1.77
N SER A 94 -2.24 -10.18 -2.35
CA SER A 94 -3.21 -9.52 -3.22
C SER A 94 -2.51 -8.84 -4.37
N TYR A 95 -3.24 -8.60 -5.47
CA TYR A 95 -2.78 -7.68 -6.50
C TYR A 95 -3.20 -6.26 -6.13
N ILE A 96 -2.39 -5.32 -6.57
CA ILE A 96 -2.67 -3.89 -6.48
C ILE A 96 -2.52 -3.27 -7.86
N VAL A 97 -3.51 -2.48 -8.25
CA VAL A 97 -3.44 -1.64 -9.44
C VAL A 97 -3.75 -0.21 -9.01
N VAL A 98 -2.90 0.71 -9.41
CA VAL A 98 -3.10 2.14 -9.19
C VAL A 98 -3.46 2.79 -10.52
N PHE A 99 -4.64 3.35 -10.59
CA PHE A 99 -5.07 4.22 -11.68
C PHE A 99 -4.83 5.68 -11.30
N GLN A 100 -4.51 6.52 -12.27
CA GLN A 100 -4.52 7.96 -12.11
C GLN A 100 -5.33 8.60 -13.25
N GLY A 101 -6.13 9.62 -12.90
CA GLY A 101 -6.86 10.45 -13.83
C GLY A 101 -6.98 11.86 -13.27
N ILE A 102 -6.52 12.85 -14.02
CA ILE A 102 -6.60 14.28 -13.71
C ILE A 102 -6.92 15.06 -14.99
N GLU A 103 -7.13 16.38 -14.89
CA GLU A 103 -7.61 17.20 -16.00
C GLU A 103 -6.82 17.00 -17.30
N ASP A 104 -5.48 17.00 -17.23
CA ASP A 104 -4.59 16.85 -18.40
C ASP A 104 -3.97 15.46 -18.53
N PHE A 105 -4.56 14.44 -17.91
CA PHE A 105 -4.04 13.08 -17.91
C PHE A 105 -5.19 12.09 -17.87
N ALA A 106 -5.49 11.49 -19.02
CA ALA A 106 -6.59 10.55 -19.14
C ALA A 106 -6.44 9.37 -18.17
N LEU A 107 -7.56 8.90 -17.62
CA LEU A 107 -7.59 7.77 -16.68
C LEU A 107 -6.86 6.56 -17.27
N GLN A 108 -5.79 6.12 -16.59
CA GLN A 108 -4.97 4.99 -17.00
C GLN A 108 -4.32 4.31 -15.79
N PRO A 109 -3.95 3.01 -15.91
CA PRO A 109 -3.14 2.35 -14.90
C PRO A 109 -1.71 2.89 -14.95
N ILE A 110 -1.17 3.23 -13.79
CA ILE A 110 0.18 3.78 -13.66
C ILE A 110 1.13 2.86 -12.90
N ILE A 111 0.60 1.98 -12.04
CA ILE A 111 1.36 0.98 -11.28
C ILE A 111 0.53 -0.29 -11.21
N ALA A 112 1.18 -1.46 -11.35
CA ALA A 112 0.59 -2.73 -10.98
C ALA A 112 1.63 -3.63 -10.32
N GLY A 113 1.18 -4.46 -9.36
CA GLY A 113 2.04 -5.36 -8.60
C GLY A 113 1.28 -6.15 -7.56
N ARG A 114 2.00 -6.56 -6.53
CA ARG A 114 1.46 -7.36 -5.42
C ARG A 114 1.75 -6.72 -4.08
N ASN A 115 0.87 -6.99 -3.12
CA ASN A 115 1.14 -6.79 -1.69
C ASN A 115 1.22 -8.14 -1.00
N LEU A 116 2.20 -8.28 -0.11
CA LEU A 116 2.34 -9.40 0.81
C LEU A 116 2.18 -8.84 2.22
N ASP A 117 1.13 -9.26 2.90
CA ASP A 117 0.72 -8.71 4.18
C ASP A 117 0.70 -9.79 5.27
N ARG A 118 1.03 -9.40 6.49
CA ARG A 118 0.84 -10.21 7.69
C ARG A 118 0.05 -9.43 8.72
N PHE A 119 -0.73 -10.17 9.48
CA PHE A 119 -1.64 -9.63 10.49
C PHE A 119 -1.57 -10.45 11.76
N GLU A 120 -1.90 -9.79 12.87
CA GLU A 120 -2.18 -10.43 14.16
C GLU A 120 -3.47 -9.90 14.75
N LYS A 121 -4.08 -10.70 15.63
CA LYS A 121 -5.29 -10.31 16.36
C LYS A 121 -4.93 -10.07 17.81
N VAL A 122 -5.10 -8.82 18.28
CA VAL A 122 -4.81 -8.41 19.66
C VAL A 122 -6.06 -7.78 20.24
N ASP A 123 -6.47 -8.22 21.42
CA ASP A 123 -7.69 -7.74 22.11
C ASP A 123 -8.94 -7.78 21.21
N GLY A 124 -9.03 -8.83 20.37
CA GLY A 124 -10.14 -9.04 19.45
C GLY A 124 -10.08 -8.21 18.16
N GLN A 125 -9.06 -7.40 17.95
CA GLN A 125 -8.90 -6.52 16.78
C GLN A 125 -7.74 -6.97 15.89
N TRP A 126 -7.96 -7.01 14.58
CA TRP A 126 -6.91 -7.27 13.61
C TRP A 126 -6.08 -6.03 13.32
N ARG A 127 -4.74 -6.21 13.19
CA ARG A 127 -3.80 -5.17 12.82
C ARG A 127 -2.68 -5.71 11.94
N TYR A 128 -2.06 -4.86 11.14
CA TYR A 128 -0.87 -5.23 10.39
C TYR A 128 0.31 -5.50 11.31
N THR A 129 1.11 -6.53 10.96
CA THR A 129 2.46 -6.75 11.48
C THR A 129 3.53 -6.57 10.39
N GLU A 130 3.16 -6.77 9.13
CA GLU A 130 4.04 -6.52 7.99
C GLU A 130 3.23 -6.15 6.76
N ARG A 131 3.75 -5.24 5.96
CA ARG A 131 3.39 -5.03 4.55
C ARG A 131 4.64 -4.96 3.71
N GLN A 132 4.69 -5.78 2.66
CA GLN A 132 5.68 -5.68 1.61
C GLN A 132 4.98 -5.32 0.30
N ILE A 133 5.36 -4.17 -0.28
CA ILE A 133 4.90 -3.72 -1.60
C ILE A 133 5.87 -4.24 -2.64
N CYS A 134 5.35 -4.99 -3.62
CA CYS A 134 6.12 -5.52 -4.75
C CYS A 134 5.56 -4.91 -6.04
N THR A 135 6.15 -3.81 -6.51
CA THR A 135 5.76 -3.19 -7.78
C THR A 135 6.41 -3.95 -8.93
N GLU A 136 5.61 -4.38 -9.91
CA GLU A 136 6.04 -5.24 -11.01
C GLU A 136 5.96 -4.52 -12.35
N HIS A 137 4.98 -3.65 -12.52
CA HIS A 137 4.72 -2.94 -13.77
C HIS A 137 4.55 -1.45 -13.52
N TYR A 138 5.12 -0.64 -14.41
CA TYR A 138 5.09 0.81 -14.37
C TYR A 138 4.51 1.35 -15.67
N GLY A 139 3.49 2.18 -15.56
CA GLY A 139 2.98 3.01 -16.64
C GLY A 139 3.63 4.39 -16.62
N ASP A 140 2.89 5.40 -17.05
CA ASP A 140 3.35 6.79 -17.00
C ASP A 140 3.20 7.37 -15.59
N LEU A 141 4.33 7.54 -14.90
CA LEU A 141 4.40 8.08 -13.53
C LEU A 141 4.63 9.61 -13.49
N SER A 142 4.74 10.26 -14.63
CA SER A 142 5.14 11.68 -14.72
C SER A 142 4.21 12.64 -13.98
N ARG A 143 2.95 12.26 -13.80
CA ARG A 143 1.94 13.03 -13.07
C ARG A 143 1.75 12.58 -11.63
N HIS A 144 2.32 11.44 -11.24
CA HIS A 144 2.17 10.87 -9.90
C HIS A 144 3.39 11.08 -9.02
N MET A 145 4.58 10.78 -9.54
CA MET A 145 5.83 10.84 -8.77
C MET A 145 6.47 12.23 -8.79
N LEU A 146 7.04 12.61 -7.65
CA LEU A 146 7.86 13.83 -7.50
C LEU A 146 9.32 13.58 -7.85
N ARG A 147 9.75 12.32 -7.91
CA ARG A 147 11.11 11.86 -8.22
C ARG A 147 11.04 10.69 -9.18
N GLU A 148 12.13 10.42 -9.88
CA GLU A 148 12.21 9.23 -10.73
C GLU A 148 12.03 7.95 -9.92
N PHE A 149 11.14 7.09 -10.41
CA PHE A 149 10.79 5.81 -9.82
C PHE A 149 10.51 4.82 -10.96
N GLY A 150 11.08 3.61 -10.90
CA GLY A 150 10.85 2.58 -11.91
C GLY A 150 12.08 1.73 -12.20
N PRO A 151 11.99 0.85 -13.23
CA PRO A 151 13.11 0.00 -13.63
C PRO A 151 14.32 0.86 -14.01
N GLY A 152 15.43 0.72 -13.30
CA GLY A 152 16.66 1.52 -13.53
C GLY A 152 16.85 2.67 -12.54
N SER A 153 15.87 3.05 -11.73
CA SER A 153 16.15 3.80 -10.51
C SER A 153 16.75 2.83 -9.47
N ALA A 154 17.67 3.31 -8.63
CA ALA A 154 18.26 2.48 -7.54
C ALA A 154 17.21 1.88 -6.57
N ALA A 155 15.95 2.14 -6.82
CA ALA A 155 14.79 1.77 -6.02
C ALA A 155 13.98 0.57 -6.55
N ALA A 156 14.40 -0.14 -7.59
CA ALA A 156 13.67 -1.32 -8.09
C ALA A 156 14.23 -2.62 -7.49
N PRO A 157 13.51 -3.34 -6.60
CA PRO A 157 13.95 -4.65 -6.14
C PRO A 157 13.78 -5.70 -7.25
N ALA A 158 14.67 -6.68 -7.28
CA ALA A 158 14.45 -7.89 -8.06
C ALA A 158 13.19 -8.60 -7.55
N ALA A 159 12.27 -8.96 -8.47
CA ALA A 159 11.10 -9.74 -8.10
C ALA A 159 11.55 -11.07 -7.47
N PRO A 160 11.01 -11.45 -6.30
CA PRO A 160 11.26 -12.79 -5.75
C PRO A 160 10.68 -13.83 -6.71
N LYS A 161 11.51 -14.87 -7.02
CA LYS A 161 11.14 -16.02 -7.86
C LYS A 161 10.08 -16.87 -7.17
#